data_ff0e1b8dc51987b2b775b07246b50b41
#
_entry.id   ff0e1b8dc51987b2b775b07246b50b41
#
_cell.length_a   1.000
_cell.length_b   1.000
_cell.length_c   1.000
_cell.angle_alpha   90.00
_cell.angle_beta   90.00
_cell.angle_gamma   90.00
#
_symmetry.space_group_name_H-M   'P 1'
#
loop_
_entity.id
_entity.type
_entity.pdbx_description
1 polymer ?
#
loop_
_entity_poly.entity_id
_entity_poly.type
_entity_poly.pdbx_seq_one_letter_code
_entity_poly.pdbx_strand_id
1 'polypeptide(L)'
;MTSGTSTITVQKNSAIADIPPRIFGSFVEHLGRCVYGGIYEPSHPTADENGFRQDVINLVKELGVTCVRYPGGNFVSAYNWEDGTGPRGQRPIRRDLAWHSTETNEVGIDDFYRWSKKTGTEIMLAVNMGTRGLKAALEELEYVNGAPGTELADRRVRNGITEPMDIKMWCIGNEMDGPWQVGHMSPD
;
A
#
# COMPACT_ATOMS: atom_id res chain seq x y z
N MET A 1 9.74 -48.18 5.11
CA MET A 1 9.60 -46.80 5.60
C MET A 1 8.73 -46.85 6.85
N THR A 2 9.29 -46.59 8.03
CA THR A 2 8.52 -46.57 9.28
C THR A 2 7.76 -45.23 9.33
N SER A 3 6.43 -45.27 9.34
CA SER A 3 5.60 -44.11 9.56
C SER A 3 5.77 -43.63 11.00
N GLY A 4 6.50 -42.54 11.20
CA GLY A 4 6.56 -41.88 12.50
C GLY A 4 5.26 -41.09 12.77
N THR A 5 4.71 -41.29 13.97
CA THR A 5 3.56 -40.47 14.42
C THR A 5 4.08 -39.28 15.19
N SER A 6 3.67 -38.07 14.81
CA SER A 6 3.93 -36.83 15.56
C SER A 6 2.66 -36.37 16.25
N THR A 7 2.78 -35.99 17.52
CA THR A 7 1.66 -35.50 18.32
C THR A 7 1.82 -34.00 18.59
N ILE A 8 0.83 -33.19 18.27
CA ILE A 8 0.74 -31.77 18.65
C ILE A 8 -0.26 -31.65 19.78
N THR A 9 0.16 -31.12 20.92
CA THR A 9 -0.73 -30.86 22.06
C THR A 9 -0.94 -29.39 22.24
N VAL A 10 -2.20 -28.95 22.20
CA VAL A 10 -2.61 -27.56 22.48
C VAL A 10 -3.25 -27.53 23.87
N GLN A 11 -2.69 -26.71 24.76
CA GLN A 11 -3.20 -26.55 26.12
C GLN A 11 -3.64 -25.12 26.36
N LYS A 12 -4.87 -24.93 26.85
CA LYS A 12 -5.45 -23.62 27.12
C LYS A 12 -4.60 -22.75 28.07
N ASN A 13 -3.93 -23.37 29.02
CA ASN A 13 -3.11 -22.69 30.03
C ASN A 13 -1.64 -22.48 29.60
N SER A 14 -1.30 -22.80 28.36
CA SER A 14 0.04 -22.64 27.80
C SER A 14 0.07 -21.54 26.73
N ALA A 15 -0.82 -20.54 26.83
CA ALA A 15 -0.77 -19.37 25.99
C ALA A 15 0.52 -18.58 26.23
N ILE A 16 1.27 -18.27 25.17
CA ILE A 16 2.55 -17.55 25.22
C ILE A 16 2.30 -16.03 25.11
N ALA A 17 1.39 -15.62 24.23
CA ALA A 17 1.06 -14.22 23.99
C ALA A 17 -0.27 -14.10 23.24
N ASP A 18 -0.84 -12.91 23.23
CA ASP A 18 -1.93 -12.54 22.32
C ASP A 18 -1.38 -12.40 20.89
N ILE A 19 -2.21 -12.79 19.92
CA ILE A 19 -1.87 -12.62 18.49
C ILE A 19 -2.26 -11.20 18.09
N PRO A 20 -1.29 -10.33 17.71
CA PRO A 20 -1.64 -8.99 17.28
C PRO A 20 -2.45 -9.03 15.98
N PRO A 21 -3.52 -8.23 15.85
CA PRO A 21 -4.39 -8.24 14.66
C PRO A 21 -3.64 -8.04 13.35
N ARG A 22 -2.55 -7.28 13.35
CA ARG A 22 -1.73 -6.99 12.15
C ARG A 22 -1.14 -8.21 11.46
N ILE A 23 -1.10 -9.36 12.14
CA ILE A 23 -0.63 -10.62 11.52
C ILE A 23 -1.61 -11.12 10.43
N PHE A 24 -2.86 -10.67 10.47
CA PHE A 24 -3.89 -10.97 9.50
C PHE A 24 -3.97 -9.91 8.40
N GLY A 25 -2.84 -9.34 8.04
CA GLY A 25 -2.72 -8.36 6.97
C GLY A 25 -2.71 -8.98 5.58
N SER A 26 -2.74 -8.12 4.58
CA SER A 26 -2.67 -8.46 3.17
C SER A 26 -1.72 -7.53 2.43
N PHE A 27 -1.56 -7.74 1.13
CA PHE A 27 -0.63 -7.03 0.29
C PHE A 27 -1.29 -6.63 -1.03
N VAL A 28 -1.05 -5.38 -1.44
CA VAL A 28 -1.49 -4.81 -2.72
C VAL A 28 -0.29 -4.20 -3.42
N GLU A 29 -0.12 -4.52 -4.69
CA GLU A 29 0.92 -3.97 -5.55
C GLU A 29 0.32 -3.54 -6.90
N HIS A 30 0.87 -2.47 -7.48
CA HIS A 30 0.58 -2.08 -8.86
C HIS A 30 1.22 -3.08 -9.84
N LEU A 31 0.69 -4.29 -9.83
CA LEU A 31 1.15 -5.46 -10.59
C LEU A 31 -0.04 -6.16 -11.21
N GLY A 32 0.02 -6.41 -12.51
CA GLY A 32 -1.02 -7.13 -13.22
C GLY A 32 -2.40 -6.49 -13.03
N ARG A 33 -3.36 -7.26 -12.53
CA ARG A 33 -4.73 -6.81 -12.25
C ARG A 33 -5.02 -6.64 -10.75
N CYS A 34 -4.02 -6.46 -9.93
CA CYS A 34 -4.24 -6.29 -8.50
C CYS A 34 -4.92 -4.94 -8.18
N VAL A 35 -4.44 -3.85 -8.76
CA VAL A 35 -5.03 -2.52 -8.61
C VAL A 35 -6.04 -2.26 -9.73
N TYR A 36 -5.57 -2.09 -10.97
CA TYR A 36 -6.42 -1.79 -12.13
C TYR A 36 -7.11 -3.05 -12.64
N GLY A 37 -8.44 -3.07 -12.65
CA GLY A 37 -9.26 -4.26 -12.92
C GLY A 37 -9.31 -5.25 -11.75
N GLY A 38 -8.79 -4.84 -10.59
CA GLY A 38 -8.87 -5.53 -9.31
C GLY A 38 -9.63 -4.72 -8.29
N ILE A 39 -8.94 -4.01 -7.39
CA ILE A 39 -9.60 -3.15 -6.39
C ILE A 39 -10.24 -1.90 -7.00
N TYR A 40 -9.72 -1.43 -8.12
CA TYR A 40 -10.17 -0.24 -8.85
C TYR A 40 -10.53 -0.61 -10.29
N GLU A 41 -11.78 -0.39 -10.66
CA GLU A 41 -12.32 -0.61 -12.01
C GLU A 41 -13.59 0.23 -12.18
N PRO A 42 -13.49 1.52 -12.60
CA PRO A 42 -14.62 2.43 -12.67
C PRO A 42 -15.79 1.97 -13.54
N SER A 43 -15.52 1.12 -14.54
CA SER A 43 -16.53 0.55 -15.43
C SER A 43 -17.24 -0.68 -14.85
N HIS A 44 -16.79 -1.21 -13.71
CA HIS A 44 -17.38 -2.41 -13.11
C HIS A 44 -18.78 -2.13 -12.57
N PRO A 45 -19.76 -3.05 -12.71
CA PRO A 45 -21.14 -2.83 -12.20
C PRO A 45 -21.24 -2.55 -10.70
N THR A 46 -20.24 -2.97 -9.89
CA THR A 46 -20.19 -2.70 -8.45
C THR A 46 -19.25 -1.56 -8.09
N ALA A 47 -18.73 -0.79 -9.08
CA ALA A 47 -17.87 0.34 -8.79
C ALA A 47 -18.63 1.42 -8.00
N ASP A 48 -17.98 1.95 -6.97
CA ASP A 48 -18.50 3.10 -6.25
C ASP A 48 -18.17 4.44 -6.96
N GLU A 49 -18.57 5.55 -6.36
CA GLU A 49 -18.32 6.91 -6.88
C GLU A 49 -16.83 7.25 -7.06
N ASN A 50 -15.92 6.51 -6.41
CA ASN A 50 -14.47 6.67 -6.52
C ASN A 50 -13.83 5.69 -7.52
N GLY A 51 -14.62 4.76 -8.08
CA GLY A 51 -14.17 3.71 -9.00
C GLY A 51 -13.67 2.44 -8.31
N PHE A 52 -13.86 2.29 -7.00
CA PHE A 52 -13.50 1.08 -6.28
C PHE A 52 -14.61 0.04 -6.34
N ARG A 53 -14.21 -1.21 -6.57
CA ARG A 53 -15.11 -2.36 -6.64
C ARG A 53 -15.66 -2.71 -5.26
N GLN A 54 -16.96 -2.52 -5.08
CA GLN A 54 -17.65 -2.79 -3.82
C GLN A 54 -17.69 -4.28 -3.47
N ASP A 55 -17.74 -5.16 -4.46
CA ASP A 55 -17.66 -6.61 -4.27
C ASP A 55 -16.31 -7.01 -3.66
N VAL A 56 -15.19 -6.42 -4.13
CA VAL A 56 -13.85 -6.64 -3.55
C VAL A 56 -13.75 -6.08 -2.14
N ILE A 57 -14.28 -4.87 -1.90
CA ILE A 57 -14.32 -4.28 -0.55
C ILE A 57 -15.05 -5.22 0.44
N ASN A 58 -16.18 -5.79 0.02
CA ASN A 58 -16.96 -6.72 0.86
C ASN A 58 -16.18 -8.00 1.15
N LEU A 59 -15.49 -8.57 0.17
CA LEU A 59 -14.64 -9.76 0.35
C LEU A 59 -13.47 -9.49 1.28
N VAL A 60 -12.81 -8.33 1.19
CA VAL A 60 -11.74 -7.93 2.10
C VAL A 60 -12.23 -7.85 3.55
N LYS A 61 -13.43 -7.30 3.76
CA LYS A 61 -14.08 -7.26 5.08
C LYS A 61 -14.44 -8.65 5.59
N GLU A 62 -15.03 -9.49 4.74
CA GLU A 62 -15.40 -10.87 5.09
C GLU A 62 -14.16 -11.71 5.46
N LEU A 63 -13.06 -11.51 4.74
CA LEU A 63 -11.77 -12.16 5.03
C LEU A 63 -11.15 -11.68 6.36
N GLY A 64 -11.61 -10.56 6.90
CA GLY A 64 -11.09 -10.00 8.14
C GLY A 64 -9.69 -9.43 8.04
N VAL A 65 -9.33 -8.88 6.88
CA VAL A 65 -8.02 -8.22 6.68
C VAL A 65 -7.91 -7.00 7.58
N THR A 66 -6.82 -6.92 8.35
CA THR A 66 -6.61 -5.89 9.37
C THR A 66 -5.70 -4.77 8.92
N CYS A 67 -4.71 -5.07 8.07
CA CYS A 67 -3.84 -4.07 7.46
C CYS A 67 -3.47 -4.50 6.03
N VAL A 68 -3.10 -3.52 5.19
CA VAL A 68 -2.69 -3.76 3.81
C VAL A 68 -1.42 -2.99 3.52
N ARG A 69 -0.39 -3.70 3.03
CA ARG A 69 0.83 -3.09 2.53
C ARG A 69 0.59 -2.53 1.12
N TYR A 70 1.04 -1.28 0.89
CA TYR A 70 0.86 -0.51 -0.34
C TYR A 70 2.10 0.38 -0.57
N PRO A 71 2.50 0.81 -1.78
CA PRO A 71 1.91 0.49 -3.10
C PRO A 71 2.49 -0.76 -3.74
N GLY A 72 3.24 -1.54 -3.00
CA GLY A 72 3.76 -2.78 -3.49
C GLY A 72 5.08 -3.18 -2.91
N GLY A 73 5.62 -4.13 -3.58
CA GLY A 73 6.89 -4.75 -3.72
C GLY A 73 7.80 -3.98 -4.68
N ASN A 74 8.18 -4.62 -5.81
CA ASN A 74 9.14 -4.02 -6.75
C ASN A 74 8.69 -2.69 -7.35
N PHE A 75 7.40 -2.51 -7.52
CA PHE A 75 6.80 -1.26 -8.02
C PHE A 75 7.29 -0.03 -7.25
N VAL A 76 7.34 -0.08 -5.90
CA VAL A 76 7.66 1.09 -5.09
C VAL A 76 9.03 1.67 -5.37
N SER A 77 10.01 0.84 -5.77
CA SER A 77 11.40 1.25 -5.95
C SER A 77 11.65 2.22 -7.12
N ALA A 78 10.67 2.35 -8.02
CA ALA A 78 10.70 3.31 -9.12
C ALA A 78 9.53 4.30 -9.10
N TYR A 79 8.64 4.22 -8.12
CA TYR A 79 7.42 5.01 -8.05
C TYR A 79 7.65 6.41 -7.45
N ASN A 80 7.03 7.40 -8.06
CA ASN A 80 6.95 8.75 -7.51
C ASN A 80 5.58 8.93 -6.86
N TRP A 81 5.50 8.95 -5.55
CA TRP A 81 4.25 9.03 -4.82
C TRP A 81 3.42 10.29 -5.18
N GLU A 82 4.10 11.38 -5.51
CA GLU A 82 3.46 12.66 -5.88
C GLU A 82 2.63 12.55 -7.16
N ASP A 83 3.02 11.67 -8.08
CA ASP A 83 2.34 11.45 -9.35
C ASP A 83 0.92 10.86 -9.14
N GLY A 84 0.71 10.14 -8.03
CA GLY A 84 -0.57 9.55 -7.65
C GLY A 84 -1.46 10.45 -6.77
N THR A 85 -1.15 11.74 -6.60
CA THR A 85 -1.89 12.66 -5.74
C THR A 85 -2.64 13.75 -6.52
N GLY A 86 -3.68 14.34 -5.92
CA GLY A 86 -4.47 15.38 -6.55
C GLY A 86 -5.45 14.88 -7.61
N PRO A 87 -5.98 15.78 -8.47
CA PRO A 87 -6.99 15.44 -9.48
C PRO A 87 -6.47 14.43 -10.51
N ARG A 88 -7.19 13.32 -10.69
CA ARG A 88 -6.77 12.22 -11.58
C ARG A 88 -6.44 12.65 -13.00
N GLY A 89 -7.25 13.57 -13.59
CA GLY A 89 -7.03 14.06 -14.95
C GLY A 89 -5.76 14.91 -15.14
N GLN A 90 -5.05 15.24 -14.06
CA GLN A 90 -3.80 15.99 -14.09
C GLN A 90 -2.58 15.12 -13.74
N ARG A 91 -2.80 13.86 -13.38
CA ARG A 91 -1.71 12.95 -13.00
C ARG A 91 -0.96 12.47 -14.24
N PRO A 92 0.36 12.40 -14.18
CA PRO A 92 1.15 11.96 -15.33
C PRO A 92 1.01 10.45 -15.57
N ILE A 93 1.07 10.05 -16.83
CA ILE A 93 1.23 8.65 -17.19
C ILE A 93 2.73 8.34 -17.22
N ARG A 94 3.15 7.27 -16.57
CA ARG A 94 4.55 6.86 -16.44
C ARG A 94 4.78 5.45 -16.96
N ARG A 95 6.04 5.18 -17.33
CA ARG A 95 6.52 3.82 -17.49
C ARG A 95 6.86 3.25 -16.12
N ASP A 96 6.23 2.17 -15.74
CA ASP A 96 6.65 1.37 -14.59
C ASP A 96 7.90 0.57 -14.95
N LEU A 97 8.98 0.79 -14.20
CA LEU A 97 10.27 0.16 -14.47
C LEU A 97 10.40 -1.23 -13.85
N ALA A 98 9.56 -1.55 -12.86
CA ALA A 98 9.59 -2.86 -12.21
C ALA A 98 8.88 -3.94 -13.06
N TRP A 99 7.66 -3.66 -13.52
CA TRP A 99 6.82 -4.62 -14.23
C TRP A 99 6.68 -4.31 -15.72
N HIS A 100 7.36 -3.26 -16.20
CA HIS A 100 7.36 -2.83 -17.60
C HIS A 100 5.95 -2.52 -18.14
N SER A 101 5.04 -2.13 -17.26
CA SER A 101 3.68 -1.71 -17.58
C SER A 101 3.59 -0.19 -17.79
N THR A 102 2.40 0.28 -18.14
CA THR A 102 2.07 1.70 -18.14
C THR A 102 1.31 2.00 -16.86
N GLU A 103 1.85 2.89 -16.02
CA GLU A 103 1.18 3.37 -14.82
C GLU A 103 0.39 4.64 -15.15
N THR A 104 -0.92 4.59 -14.95
CA THR A 104 -1.82 5.72 -15.23
C THR A 104 -1.96 6.67 -14.05
N ASN A 105 -1.49 6.27 -12.88
CA ASN A 105 -1.62 7.00 -11.62
C ASN A 105 -3.07 7.34 -11.22
N GLU A 106 -4.07 6.61 -11.74
CA GLU A 106 -5.47 6.81 -11.33
C GLU A 106 -5.71 6.43 -9.87
N VAL A 107 -4.88 5.53 -9.33
CA VAL A 107 -4.86 5.17 -7.92
C VAL A 107 -3.50 5.55 -7.33
N GLY A 108 -3.52 6.39 -6.31
CA GLY A 108 -2.35 6.75 -5.52
C GLY A 108 -2.67 6.70 -4.04
N ILE A 109 -1.81 7.27 -3.19
CA ILE A 109 -1.98 7.19 -1.73
C ILE A 109 -3.29 7.81 -1.24
N ASP A 110 -3.75 8.91 -1.85
CA ASP A 110 -5.02 9.54 -1.51
C ASP A 110 -6.21 8.60 -1.75
N ASP A 111 -6.19 7.91 -2.89
CA ASP A 111 -7.25 6.99 -3.28
C ASP A 111 -7.20 5.73 -2.41
N PHE A 112 -5.99 5.19 -2.17
CA PHE A 112 -5.81 4.02 -1.33
C PHE A 112 -6.20 4.29 0.13
N TYR A 113 -5.94 5.49 0.65
CA TYR A 113 -6.41 5.90 1.97
C TYR A 113 -7.95 5.90 2.05
N ARG A 114 -8.64 6.43 1.03
CA ARG A 114 -10.12 6.36 0.98
C ARG A 114 -10.63 4.91 0.92
N TRP A 115 -9.95 4.06 0.14
CA TRP A 115 -10.26 2.64 0.07
C TRP A 115 -10.04 1.93 1.42
N SER A 116 -8.94 2.22 2.11
CA SER A 116 -8.65 1.64 3.43
C SER A 116 -9.70 2.02 4.48
N LYS A 117 -10.24 3.23 4.44
CA LYS A 117 -11.36 3.63 5.29
C LYS A 117 -12.63 2.83 4.99
N LYS A 118 -12.88 2.53 3.71
CA LYS A 118 -14.03 1.73 3.29
C LYS A 118 -13.90 0.26 3.71
N THR A 119 -12.71 -0.30 3.70
CA THR A 119 -12.43 -1.68 4.13
C THR A 119 -12.24 -1.81 5.64
N GLY A 120 -11.91 -0.73 6.34
CA GLY A 120 -11.57 -0.75 7.76
C GLY A 120 -10.15 -1.27 8.05
N THR A 121 -9.25 -1.20 7.06
CA THR A 121 -7.87 -1.69 7.19
C THR A 121 -6.90 -0.57 7.55
N GLU A 122 -5.84 -0.88 8.32
CA GLU A 122 -4.67 -0.02 8.45
C GLU A 122 -3.83 -0.06 7.17
N ILE A 123 -3.03 0.99 6.93
CA ILE A 123 -2.07 1.01 5.83
C ILE A 123 -0.66 0.75 6.37
N MET A 124 0.05 -0.20 5.75
CA MET A 124 1.49 -0.34 5.84
C MET A 124 2.08 0.28 4.57
N LEU A 125 2.64 1.49 4.69
CA LEU A 125 3.13 2.24 3.54
C LEU A 125 4.59 1.94 3.25
N ALA A 126 4.89 1.55 2.02
CA ALA A 126 6.25 1.37 1.54
C ALA A 126 6.72 2.63 0.79
N VAL A 127 7.93 3.10 1.09
CA VAL A 127 8.53 4.29 0.47
C VAL A 127 9.61 3.91 -0.54
N ASN A 128 9.77 4.75 -1.58
CA ASN A 128 10.76 4.53 -2.62
C ASN A 128 12.19 4.84 -2.12
N MET A 129 12.90 3.82 -1.69
CA MET A 129 14.33 3.91 -1.36
C MET A 129 15.25 3.53 -2.53
N GLY A 130 14.68 3.06 -3.64
CA GLY A 130 15.46 2.67 -4.83
C GLY A 130 15.94 3.86 -5.63
N THR A 131 15.02 4.65 -6.18
CA THR A 131 15.33 5.77 -7.09
C THR A 131 15.16 7.15 -6.46
N ARG A 132 14.54 7.27 -5.29
CA ARG A 132 14.19 8.57 -4.66
C ARG A 132 14.90 8.81 -3.33
N GLY A 133 15.07 7.81 -2.49
CA GLY A 133 15.81 7.87 -1.24
C GLY A 133 15.14 8.67 -0.13
N LEU A 134 15.94 9.04 0.89
CA LEU A 134 15.47 9.59 2.17
C LEU A 134 14.62 10.86 2.02
N LYS A 135 15.02 11.79 1.13
CA LYS A 135 14.29 13.06 1.00
C LYS A 135 12.83 12.82 0.58
N ALA A 136 12.62 12.04 -0.48
CA ALA A 136 11.27 11.75 -0.96
C ALA A 136 10.43 10.97 0.07
N ALA A 137 11.06 10.08 0.84
CA ALA A 137 10.40 9.36 1.92
C ALA A 137 9.94 10.29 3.05
N LEU A 138 10.76 11.29 3.44
CA LEU A 138 10.38 12.30 4.43
C LEU A 138 9.27 13.24 3.90
N GLU A 139 9.31 13.59 2.62
CA GLU A 139 8.28 14.38 1.96
C GLU A 139 6.94 13.60 1.93
N GLU A 140 6.96 12.31 1.63
CA GLU A 140 5.77 11.46 1.69
C GLU A 140 5.22 11.34 3.12
N LEU A 141 6.11 11.18 4.12
CA LEU A 141 5.72 11.17 5.54
C LEU A 141 5.04 12.48 5.94
N GLU A 142 5.61 13.63 5.56
CA GLU A 142 4.99 14.94 5.83
C GLU A 142 3.64 15.06 5.13
N TYR A 143 3.55 14.64 3.86
CA TYR A 143 2.31 14.67 3.10
C TYR A 143 1.20 13.89 3.80
N VAL A 144 1.45 12.64 4.19
CA VAL A 144 0.40 11.77 4.74
C VAL A 144 0.11 12.04 6.22
N ASN A 145 1.11 12.37 7.04
CA ASN A 145 0.98 12.46 8.48
C ASN A 145 1.20 13.86 9.07
N GLY A 146 1.68 14.81 8.28
CA GLY A 146 1.91 16.19 8.75
C GLY A 146 0.61 16.88 9.15
N ALA A 147 0.65 17.66 10.24
CA ALA A 147 -0.42 18.57 10.57
C ALA A 147 -0.51 19.71 9.54
N PRO A 148 -1.72 20.24 9.24
CA PRO A 148 -1.86 21.41 8.37
C PRO A 148 -0.97 22.58 8.81
N GLY A 149 -0.49 23.36 7.85
CA GLY A 149 0.40 24.51 8.08
C GLY A 149 1.81 24.32 7.50
N THR A 150 2.07 23.18 6.86
CA THR A 150 3.28 22.95 6.05
C THR A 150 2.92 22.71 4.60
N GLU A 151 3.87 22.88 3.68
CA GLU A 151 3.58 22.83 2.23
C GLU A 151 2.92 21.52 1.79
N LEU A 152 3.45 20.39 2.21
CA LEU A 152 2.96 19.08 1.77
C LEU A 152 1.70 18.66 2.51
N ALA A 153 1.58 18.94 3.80
CA ALA A 153 0.34 18.73 4.54
C ALA A 153 -0.81 19.59 3.98
N ASP A 154 -0.55 20.85 3.64
CA ASP A 154 -1.53 21.72 3.01
C ASP A 154 -1.88 21.27 1.58
N ARG A 155 -0.93 20.66 0.85
CA ARG A 155 -1.22 19.99 -0.43
C ARG A 155 -2.19 18.83 -0.23
N ARG A 156 -2.02 17.98 0.79
CA ARG A 156 -3.00 16.93 1.13
C ARG A 156 -4.38 17.50 1.41
N VAL A 157 -4.45 18.58 2.19
CA VAL A 157 -5.72 19.28 2.49
C VAL A 157 -6.39 19.77 1.21
N ARG A 158 -5.65 20.42 0.31
CA ARG A 158 -6.17 20.85 -1.00
C ARG A 158 -6.65 19.67 -1.85
N ASN A 159 -6.06 18.48 -1.69
CA ASN A 159 -6.48 17.24 -2.35
C ASN A 159 -7.70 16.56 -1.67
N GLY A 160 -8.28 17.21 -0.65
CA GLY A 160 -9.53 16.78 -0.02
C GLY A 160 -9.36 15.82 1.14
N ILE A 161 -8.17 15.72 1.74
CA ILE A 161 -7.93 14.96 2.98
C ILE A 161 -7.42 15.93 4.05
N THR A 162 -8.35 16.42 4.86
CA THR A 162 -8.07 17.47 5.85
C THR A 162 -7.18 16.96 6.97
N GLU A 163 -7.55 15.83 7.57
CA GLU A 163 -6.81 15.29 8.71
C GLU A 163 -5.58 14.49 8.28
N PRO A 164 -4.55 14.39 9.11
CA PRO A 164 -3.48 13.43 8.92
C PRO A 164 -4.01 12.01 8.70
N MET A 165 -3.38 11.25 7.81
CA MET A 165 -3.80 9.87 7.52
C MET A 165 -3.50 8.91 8.67
N ASP A 166 -2.62 9.30 9.60
CA ASP A 166 -2.19 8.55 10.79
C ASP A 166 -1.59 7.17 10.42
N ILE A 167 -0.75 7.13 9.40
CA ILE A 167 -0.06 5.92 8.97
C ILE A 167 1.06 5.59 9.95
N LYS A 168 0.97 4.42 10.59
CA LYS A 168 1.89 4.00 11.68
C LYS A 168 2.89 2.95 11.27
N MET A 169 2.65 2.25 10.15
CA MET A 169 3.54 1.18 9.66
C MET A 169 4.20 1.59 8.35
N TRP A 170 5.52 1.43 8.30
CA TRP A 170 6.35 1.86 7.20
C TRP A 170 7.31 0.76 6.76
N CYS A 171 7.44 0.55 5.45
CA CYS A 171 8.48 -0.27 4.85
C CYS A 171 9.51 0.66 4.22
N ILE A 172 10.74 0.61 4.71
CA ILE A 172 11.84 1.45 4.22
C ILE A 172 12.46 0.76 2.98
N GLY A 173 11.78 0.93 1.85
CA GLY A 173 12.11 0.28 0.58
C GLY A 173 11.49 -1.12 0.44
N ASN A 174 11.88 -1.79 -0.64
CA ASN A 174 11.51 -3.17 -0.94
C ASN A 174 12.72 -3.92 -1.51
N GLU A 175 13.15 -5.00 -0.84
CA GLU A 175 14.19 -5.92 -1.35
C GLU A 175 15.45 -5.23 -1.88
N MET A 176 15.93 -4.17 -1.19
CA MET A 176 16.97 -3.27 -1.71
C MET A 176 18.33 -3.95 -1.97
N ASP A 177 18.56 -5.11 -1.41
CA ASP A 177 19.74 -5.98 -1.64
C ASP A 177 19.55 -6.95 -2.83
N GLY A 178 18.34 -7.02 -3.40
CA GLY A 178 18.03 -7.89 -4.53
C GLY A 178 18.58 -7.35 -5.85
N PRO A 179 19.41 -8.11 -6.61
CA PRO A 179 20.01 -7.63 -7.86
C PRO A 179 18.96 -7.39 -8.98
N TRP A 180 17.75 -7.90 -8.82
CA TRP A 180 16.60 -7.63 -9.70
C TRP A 180 15.90 -6.31 -9.40
N GLN A 181 16.17 -5.71 -8.23
CA GLN A 181 15.44 -4.55 -7.75
C GLN A 181 15.91 -3.27 -8.43
N VAL A 182 14.96 -2.43 -8.86
CA VAL A 182 15.27 -1.08 -9.37
C VAL A 182 15.92 -0.27 -8.26
N GLY A 183 17.09 0.32 -8.55
CA GLY A 183 17.87 1.06 -7.56
C GLY A 183 18.57 0.15 -6.54
N HIS A 184 18.80 -1.13 -6.90
CA HIS A 184 19.62 -2.05 -6.11
C HIS A 184 20.89 -1.39 -5.61
N MET A 185 21.19 -1.55 -4.34
CA MET A 185 22.42 -1.08 -3.70
C MET A 185 23.02 -2.20 -2.87
N SER A 186 24.36 -2.30 -2.87
CA SER A 186 25.04 -3.18 -1.93
C SER A 186 24.92 -2.62 -0.50
N PRO A 187 25.06 -3.43 0.53
CA PRO A 187 25.02 -2.98 1.91
C PRO A 187 26.24 -2.17 2.35
N ASP A 188 27.29 -2.01 1.49
CA ASP A 188 28.55 -1.31 1.77
C ASP A 188 28.46 0.21 1.48
#